data_03cf53ea28ff399d642b1bbba96e92ba
#
_entry.id   03cf53ea28ff399d642b1bbba96e92ba
#
_cell.length_a   1.000
_cell.length_b   1.000
_cell.length_c   1.000
_cell.angle_alpha   90.00
_cell.angle_beta   90.00
_cell.angle_gamma   90.00
#
_symmetry.space_group_name_H-M   'P 1'
#
loop_
_entity.id
_entity.type
_entity.pdbx_description
1 polymer ?
#
loop_
_entity_poly.entity_id
_entity_poly.type
_entity_poly.pdbx_seq_one_letter_code
_entity_poly.pdbx_strand_id
1 'polypeptide(L)' 'DNVVISSKKRSKGIGKVLFDYMVEIAKNEGCSMLALDSYTSNFKAHKFFYNQGFAPKGFHFIKILDMSKVR' A
#
# COMPACT_ATOMS: atom_id res chain seq x y z
N ASP A 1 5.51 2.39 -16.42
CA ASP A 1 6.14 1.87 -15.21
C ASP A 1 5.22 1.96 -14.02
N ASN A 2 5.53 1.15 -13.01
CA ASN A 2 4.73 1.07 -11.82
C ASN A 2 5.58 1.35 -10.59
N VAL A 3 4.92 1.89 -9.57
CA VAL A 3 5.55 2.06 -8.27
C VAL A 3 4.77 1.21 -7.27
N VAL A 4 5.51 0.42 -6.49
CA VAL A 4 4.91 -0.44 -5.47
C VAL A 4 5.38 0.02 -4.11
N ILE A 5 4.44 0.22 -3.21
CA ILE A 5 4.72 0.67 -1.85
C ILE A 5 4.20 -0.39 -0.89
N SER A 6 5.05 -0.78 0.06
CA SER A 6 4.64 -1.74 1.07
C SER A 6 4.30 -1.02 2.35
N SER A 7 3.11 -1.27 2.87
CA SER A 7 2.65 -0.69 4.13
C SER A 7 2.56 -1.73 5.24
N LYS A 8 3.24 -2.85 5.05
CA LYS A 8 3.14 -3.96 6.00
C LYS A 8 3.47 -3.59 7.42
N LYS A 9 4.50 -2.80 7.59
CA LYS A 9 5.00 -2.55 8.93
C LYS A 9 4.24 -1.47 9.64
N ARG A 10 3.68 -0.56 8.91
CA ARG A 10 2.92 0.48 9.53
C ARG A 10 2.20 1.31 8.50
N SER A 11 1.07 1.73 8.88
CA SER A 11 0.31 2.66 8.06
C SER A 11 0.25 4.04 8.72
N LYS A 12 0.42 4.09 10.02
CA LYS A 12 0.39 5.39 10.67
C LYS A 12 1.65 6.16 10.31
N GLY A 13 1.55 7.45 10.27
CA GLY A 13 2.65 8.30 9.88
C GLY A 13 2.69 8.63 8.40
N ILE A 14 1.86 7.95 7.61
CA ILE A 14 1.73 8.33 6.21
C ILE A 14 0.56 9.29 6.11
N GLY A 15 0.87 10.57 6.01
CA GLY A 15 -0.16 11.58 5.88
C GLY A 15 -0.53 11.81 4.43
N LYS A 16 -1.63 12.52 4.25
CA LYS A 16 -2.10 12.81 2.91
C LYS A 16 -1.08 13.62 2.11
N VAL A 17 -0.39 14.54 2.78
CA VAL A 17 0.60 15.39 2.10
C VAL A 17 1.72 14.55 1.51
N LEU A 18 2.25 13.61 2.30
CA LEU A 18 3.30 12.73 1.82
C LEU A 18 2.80 11.84 0.70
N PHE A 19 1.59 11.33 0.85
CA PHE A 19 0.99 10.47 -0.14
C PHE A 19 0.78 11.21 -1.46
N ASP A 20 0.29 12.44 -1.39
CA ASP A 20 0.11 13.28 -2.58
C ASP A 20 1.45 13.56 -3.26
N TYR A 21 2.49 13.75 -2.47
CA TYR A 21 3.84 13.96 -2.99
C TYR A 21 4.32 12.74 -3.77
N MET A 22 4.08 11.54 -3.22
CA MET A 22 4.45 10.31 -3.91
C MET A 22 3.68 10.14 -5.22
N VAL A 23 2.41 10.51 -5.22
CA VAL A 23 1.60 10.47 -6.44
C VAL A 23 2.18 11.40 -7.49
N GLU A 24 2.57 12.60 -7.11
CA GLU A 24 3.16 13.55 -8.04
C GLU A 24 4.47 13.05 -8.62
N ILE A 25 5.31 12.45 -7.78
CA ILE A 25 6.56 11.88 -8.27
C ILE A 25 6.28 10.80 -9.29
N ALA A 26 5.34 9.91 -9.01
CA ALA A 26 5.00 8.84 -9.92
C ALA A 26 4.51 9.38 -11.26
N LYS A 27 3.67 10.40 -11.22
CA LYS A 27 3.18 11.02 -12.45
C LYS A 27 4.32 11.64 -13.26
N ASN A 28 5.20 12.36 -12.58
CA ASN A 28 6.32 13.01 -13.24
C ASN A 28 7.30 12.00 -13.86
N GLU A 29 7.36 10.79 -13.29
CA GLU A 29 8.20 9.74 -13.83
C GLU A 29 7.52 8.94 -14.94
N GLY A 30 6.32 9.31 -15.28
CA GLY A 30 5.59 8.62 -16.34
C GLY A 30 4.95 7.30 -15.92
N CYS A 31 4.79 7.08 -14.64
CA CYS A 31 4.14 5.87 -14.15
C CYS A 31 2.65 5.91 -14.43
N SER A 32 2.11 4.79 -14.86
CA SER A 32 0.68 4.69 -15.14
C SER A 32 -0.11 4.16 -13.95
N MET A 33 0.58 3.68 -12.92
CA MET A 33 -0.08 3.02 -11.81
C MET A 33 0.76 3.11 -10.55
N LEU A 34 0.09 3.29 -9.42
CA LEU A 34 0.68 3.13 -8.10
C LEU A 34 0.05 1.90 -7.48
N ALA A 35 0.87 1.04 -6.90
CA ALA A 35 0.38 -0.13 -6.21
C ALA A 35 0.96 -0.17 -4.81
N LEU A 36 0.17 -0.65 -3.86
CA LEU A 36 0.63 -0.81 -2.49
C LEU A 36 0.06 -2.09 -1.89
N ASP A 37 0.74 -2.59 -0.88
CA ASP A 37 0.28 -3.76 -0.15
C ASP A 37 -0.16 -3.35 1.24
N SER A 38 -1.16 -4.05 1.75
CA SER A 38 -1.67 -3.83 3.09
C SER A 38 -2.22 -5.13 3.62
N TYR A 39 -2.06 -5.37 4.93
CA TYR A 39 -2.70 -6.51 5.54
C TYR A 39 -4.21 -6.33 5.52
N THR A 40 -4.92 -7.45 5.35
CA THR A 40 -6.38 -7.43 5.31
C THR A 40 -7.01 -6.91 6.58
N SER A 41 -6.28 -6.97 7.70
CA SER A 41 -6.80 -6.51 8.98
C SER A 41 -6.57 -5.02 9.24
N ASN A 42 -5.86 -4.34 8.36
CA ASN A 42 -5.52 -2.93 8.58
C ASN A 42 -6.62 -2.03 8.01
N PHE A 43 -7.75 -2.02 8.71
CA PHE A 43 -8.94 -1.33 8.20
C PHE A 43 -8.78 0.18 8.10
N LYS A 44 -8.01 0.79 9.00
CA LYS A 44 -7.78 2.23 8.96
C LYS A 44 -7.00 2.61 7.70
N ALA A 45 -6.00 1.81 7.36
CA ALA A 45 -5.23 2.06 6.16
C ALA A 45 -6.11 1.88 4.93
N HIS A 46 -6.95 0.86 4.92
CA HIS A 46 -7.84 0.61 3.79
C HIS A 46 -8.76 1.80 3.55
N LYS A 47 -9.33 2.35 4.61
CA LYS A 47 -10.21 3.50 4.49
C LYS A 47 -9.45 4.68 3.87
N PHE A 48 -8.24 4.90 4.33
CA PHE A 48 -7.41 5.97 3.77
C PHE A 48 -7.15 5.73 2.29
N PHE A 49 -6.80 4.49 1.91
CA PHE A 49 -6.51 4.18 0.52
C PHE A 49 -7.73 4.35 -0.37
N TYR A 50 -8.89 3.91 0.08
CA TYR A 50 -10.12 4.13 -0.67
C TYR A 50 -10.38 5.62 -0.88
N ASN A 51 -10.17 6.42 0.15
CA ASN A 51 -10.37 7.85 0.06
C ASN A 51 -9.38 8.52 -0.90
N GLN A 52 -8.24 7.88 -1.13
CA GLN A 52 -7.25 8.38 -2.08
C GLN A 52 -7.45 7.83 -3.49
N GLY A 53 -8.50 7.07 -3.71
CA GLY A 53 -8.82 6.57 -5.05
C GLY A 53 -8.22 5.21 -5.37
N PHE A 54 -7.67 4.52 -4.38
CA PHE A 54 -7.15 3.18 -4.59
C PHE A 54 -8.28 2.17 -4.50
N ALA A 55 -8.13 1.06 -5.23
CA ALA A 55 -9.07 -0.05 -5.17
C ALA A 55 -8.28 -1.35 -5.05
N PRO A 56 -8.80 -2.33 -4.31
CA PRO A 56 -8.13 -3.63 -4.21
C PRO A 56 -8.30 -4.38 -5.52
N LYS A 57 -7.21 -4.75 -6.14
CA LYS A 57 -7.24 -5.40 -7.45
C LYS A 57 -6.69 -6.82 -7.43
N GLY A 58 -6.14 -7.27 -6.30
CA GLY A 58 -5.60 -8.61 -6.21
C GLY A 58 -5.43 -9.05 -4.79
N PHE A 59 -5.16 -10.32 -4.61
CA PHE A 59 -4.94 -10.91 -3.30
C PHE A 59 -3.48 -11.34 -3.19
N HIS A 60 -2.96 -11.24 -1.98
CA HIS A 60 -1.61 -11.69 -1.65
C HIS A 60 -1.76 -12.99 -0.84
N PHE A 61 -1.43 -14.11 -1.44
CA PHE A 61 -1.58 -15.41 -0.78
C PHE A 61 -0.29 -15.79 -0.07
N ILE A 62 -0.42 -16.19 1.19
CA ILE A 62 0.73 -16.54 2.01
C ILE A 62 0.51 -17.93 2.60
N LYS A 63 1.53 -18.78 2.51
CA LYS A 63 1.55 -20.03 3.23
C LYS A 63 2.63 -19.94 4.28
N ILE A 64 2.26 -20.07 5.54
CA ILE A 64 3.22 -19.98 6.64
C ILE A 64 3.85 -21.35 6.82
N LEU A 65 5.17 -21.42 6.69
CA LEU A 65 5.90 -22.67 6.81
C LEU A 65 6.43 -22.93 8.21
N ASP A 66 6.61 -21.88 8.99
CA ASP A 66 7.15 -21.98 10.34
C ASP A 66 6.57 -20.86 11.19
N MET A 67 5.58 -21.19 12.00
CA MET A 67 4.89 -20.21 12.83
C MET A 67 5.81 -19.50 13.81
N SER A 68 6.86 -20.18 14.26
CA SER A 68 7.75 -19.57 15.23
C SER A 68 8.55 -18.41 14.65
N LYS A 69 8.60 -18.30 13.33
CA LYS A 69 9.34 -17.24 12.64
C LYS A 69 8.45 -16.13 12.11
N VAL A 70 7.17 -16.22 12.37
CA VAL A 70 6.20 -15.23 11.87
C VAL A 70 5.79 -14.33 13.02
N ARG A 71 5.68 -13.04 12.74
CA ARG A 71 5.29 -12.06 13.74
C ARG A 71 3.91 -11.51 13.48
#